data_34d78bf11519e566f8111c40b7f82a99
#
_entry.id   34d78bf11519e566f8111c40b7f82a99
#
_cell.length_a   1.000
_cell.length_b   1.000
_cell.length_c   1.000
_cell.angle_alpha   90.00
_cell.angle_beta   90.00
_cell.angle_gamma   90.00
#
_symmetry.space_group_name_H-M   'P 1'
#
loop_
_entity.id
_entity.type
_entity.pdbx_description
1 polymer ?
#
loop_
_entity_poly.entity_id
_entity_poly.type
_entity_poly.pdbx_seq_one_letter_code
_entity_poly.pdbx_strand_id
1 'polypeptide(L)'
;NHQFQVFRMQLYEQTQQPPAKMIEAYEAVLKIDPRNIVIINNLAWNMVISNKNLLRAEQLSRMTILRDPSNPIYLDTYGWIMYKLGDCASALFYLERAIQCSANKVDKEILSHYKEVTKKCK
;
A
#
# COMPACT_ATOMS: atom_id res chain seq x y z
N ASN A 1 1.98 22.71 10.82
CA ASN A 1 2.77 23.28 9.71
C ASN A 1 3.20 22.16 8.78
N HIS A 2 3.06 22.39 7.47
CA HIS A 2 3.34 21.36 6.46
C HIS A 2 4.79 20.88 6.51
N GLN A 3 5.75 21.78 6.59
CA GLN A 3 7.17 21.44 6.63
C GLN A 3 7.50 20.57 7.84
N PHE A 4 6.92 20.91 8.99
CA PHE A 4 7.13 20.12 10.19
C PHE A 4 6.59 18.70 10.03
N GLN A 5 5.39 18.56 9.46
CA GLN A 5 4.77 17.25 9.31
C GLN A 5 5.55 16.38 8.31
N VAL A 6 6.02 16.97 7.21
CA VAL A 6 6.84 16.24 6.24
C VAL A 6 8.17 15.83 6.86
N PHE A 7 8.81 16.72 7.62
CA PHE A 7 10.06 16.41 8.28
C PHE A 7 9.89 15.26 9.27
N ARG A 8 8.84 15.30 10.08
CA ARG A 8 8.56 14.21 11.04
C ARG A 8 8.33 12.88 10.30
N MET A 9 7.56 12.91 9.23
CA MET A 9 7.29 11.73 8.42
C MET A 9 8.60 11.12 7.89
N GLN A 10 9.46 11.96 7.31
CA GLN A 10 10.73 11.52 6.77
C GLN A 10 11.64 10.94 7.85
N LEU A 11 11.66 11.59 9.02
CA LEU A 11 12.43 11.08 10.15
C LEU A 11 11.93 9.71 10.60
N TYR A 12 10.60 9.54 10.67
CA TYR A 12 10.02 8.27 11.04
C TYR A 12 10.35 7.18 10.01
N GLU A 13 10.36 7.52 8.73
CA GLU A 13 10.76 6.57 7.69
C GLU A 13 12.22 6.15 7.84
N GLN A 14 13.10 7.12 8.08
CA GLN A 14 14.52 6.84 8.22
C GLN A 14 14.86 6.02 9.46
N THR A 15 14.12 6.23 10.54
CA THR A 15 14.34 5.51 11.79
C THR A 15 13.51 4.24 11.89
N GLN A 16 12.79 3.89 10.83
CA GLN A 16 12.01 2.66 10.72
C GLN A 16 11.04 2.49 11.90
N GLN A 17 10.25 3.53 12.15
CA GLN A 17 9.27 3.49 13.23
C GLN A 17 8.20 2.43 12.95
N PRO A 18 7.54 1.89 13.99
CA PRO A 18 6.49 0.88 13.80
C PRO A 18 5.30 1.44 13.05
N PRO A 19 4.47 0.56 12.44
CA PRO A 19 3.33 1.00 11.62
C PRO A 19 2.41 2.01 12.30
N ALA A 20 2.14 1.88 13.60
CA ALA A 20 1.27 2.82 14.30
C ALA A 20 1.82 4.25 14.22
N LYS A 21 3.13 4.42 14.35
CA LYS A 21 3.78 5.72 14.24
C LYS A 21 3.76 6.23 12.80
N MET A 22 4.00 5.34 11.84
CA MET A 22 3.98 5.71 10.43
C MET A 22 2.58 6.16 10.01
N ILE A 23 1.54 5.45 10.45
CA ILE A 23 0.16 5.83 10.15
C ILE A 23 -0.11 7.25 10.65
N GLU A 24 0.27 7.55 11.89
CA GLU A 24 0.08 8.88 12.47
C GLU A 24 0.75 9.96 11.63
N ALA A 25 2.01 9.72 11.23
CA ALA A 25 2.78 10.69 10.45
C ALA A 25 2.17 10.90 9.05
N TYR A 26 1.78 9.82 8.38
CA TYR A 26 1.16 9.93 7.05
C TYR A 26 -0.19 10.63 7.11
N GLU A 27 -1.00 10.34 8.13
CA GLU A 27 -2.30 11.02 8.29
C GLU A 27 -2.10 12.54 8.44
N ALA A 28 -1.10 12.94 9.20
CA ALA A 28 -0.82 14.35 9.41
C ALA A 28 -0.44 15.05 8.09
N VAL A 29 0.39 14.39 7.27
CA VAL A 29 0.75 14.96 5.96
C VAL A 29 -0.45 15.02 5.03
N LEU A 30 -1.30 13.99 5.04
CA LEU A 30 -2.48 13.96 4.16
C LEU A 30 -3.50 15.04 4.50
N LYS A 31 -3.57 15.49 5.74
CA LYS A 31 -4.47 16.61 6.07
C LYS A 31 -4.11 17.87 5.32
N ILE A 32 -2.84 18.03 5.00
CA ILE A 32 -2.33 19.22 4.31
C ILE A 32 -2.25 18.99 2.80
N ASP A 33 -1.90 17.77 2.40
CA ASP A 33 -1.72 17.40 1.00
C ASP A 33 -2.55 16.15 0.68
N PRO A 34 -3.89 16.28 0.60
CA PRO A 34 -4.78 15.11 0.55
C PRO A 34 -4.76 14.33 -0.76
N ARG A 35 -4.10 14.84 -1.79
CA ARG A 35 -4.07 14.19 -3.10
C ARG A 35 -2.73 13.52 -3.40
N ASN A 36 -1.84 13.46 -2.43
CA ASN A 36 -0.52 12.84 -2.61
C ASN A 36 -0.66 11.33 -2.62
N ILE A 37 -0.65 10.71 -3.81
CA ILE A 37 -0.93 9.27 -3.92
C ILE A 37 0.19 8.41 -3.37
N VAL A 38 1.43 8.90 -3.36
CA VAL A 38 2.53 8.16 -2.73
C VAL A 38 2.26 7.99 -1.24
N ILE A 39 1.87 9.07 -0.58
CA ILE A 39 1.54 9.04 0.85
C ILE A 39 0.29 8.21 1.10
N ILE A 40 -0.72 8.34 0.24
CA ILE A 40 -1.95 7.53 0.35
C ILE A 40 -1.60 6.04 0.30
N ASN A 41 -0.75 5.64 -0.64
CA ASN A 41 -0.33 4.24 -0.72
C ASN A 41 0.44 3.79 0.52
N ASN A 42 1.38 4.62 0.99
CA ASN A 42 2.18 4.28 2.17
C ASN A 42 1.30 4.15 3.42
N LEU A 43 0.29 5.01 3.54
CA LEU A 43 -0.67 4.91 4.63
C LEU A 43 -1.46 3.60 4.55
N ALA A 44 -2.02 3.30 3.37
CA ALA A 44 -2.79 2.07 3.17
C ALA A 44 -1.94 0.84 3.47
N TRP A 45 -0.70 0.83 3.02
CA TRP A 45 0.22 -0.30 3.28
C TRP A 45 0.44 -0.50 4.77
N ASN A 46 0.73 0.57 5.50
CA ASN A 46 0.95 0.45 6.95
C ASN A 46 -0.32 0.01 7.69
N MET A 47 -1.48 0.41 7.20
CA MET A 47 -2.74 -0.06 7.77
C MET A 47 -2.91 -1.56 7.56
N VAL A 48 -2.65 -2.06 6.35
CA VAL A 48 -2.88 -3.48 6.08
C VAL A 48 -1.88 -4.37 6.81
N ILE A 49 -0.61 -3.98 6.91
CA ILE A 49 0.37 -4.81 7.61
C ILE A 49 0.16 -4.82 9.12
N SER A 50 -0.48 -3.80 9.67
CA SER A 50 -0.84 -3.75 11.08
C SER A 50 -2.26 -4.22 11.35
N ASN A 51 -2.97 -4.64 10.32
CA ASN A 51 -4.36 -5.11 10.39
C ASN A 51 -5.29 -4.07 11.03
N LYS A 52 -5.09 -2.80 10.69
CA LYS A 52 -5.89 -1.71 11.22
C LYS A 52 -6.75 -1.10 10.13
N ASN A 53 -8.06 -1.06 10.38
CA ASN A 53 -9.02 -0.39 9.52
C ASN A 53 -8.88 -0.80 8.05
N LEU A 54 -9.03 -2.11 7.79
CA LEU A 54 -8.81 -2.66 6.45
C LEU A 54 -9.75 -2.05 5.41
N LEU A 55 -10.98 -1.71 5.79
CA LEU A 55 -11.92 -1.10 4.85
C LEU A 55 -11.44 0.27 4.39
N ARG A 56 -10.88 1.07 5.31
CA ARG A 56 -10.32 2.36 4.94
C ARG A 56 -9.06 2.19 4.09
N ALA A 57 -8.22 1.19 4.43
CA ALA A 57 -7.04 0.89 3.63
C ALA A 57 -7.43 0.56 2.18
N GLU A 58 -8.50 -0.21 2.00
CA GLU A 58 -8.99 -0.54 0.68
C GLU A 58 -9.44 0.71 -0.07
N GLN A 59 -10.17 1.60 0.59
CA GLN A 59 -10.64 2.84 -0.03
C GLN A 59 -9.47 3.73 -0.46
N LEU A 60 -8.46 3.87 0.39
CA LEU A 60 -7.27 4.67 0.09
C LEU A 60 -6.48 4.05 -1.07
N SER A 61 -6.24 2.76 -1.01
CA SER A 61 -5.47 2.08 -2.06
C SER A 61 -6.22 2.10 -3.39
N ARG A 62 -7.55 2.00 -3.36
CA ARG A 62 -8.36 2.09 -4.58
C ARG A 62 -8.11 3.42 -5.30
N MET A 63 -7.97 4.51 -4.54
CA MET A 63 -7.67 5.81 -5.13
C MET A 63 -6.36 5.80 -5.90
N THR A 64 -5.35 5.08 -5.41
CA THR A 64 -4.06 5.02 -6.09
C THR A 64 -4.15 4.28 -7.42
N ILE A 65 -4.86 3.15 -7.47
CA ILE A 65 -4.96 2.38 -8.71
C ILE A 65 -5.90 3.04 -9.72
N LEU A 66 -6.84 3.86 -9.27
CA LEU A 66 -7.68 4.64 -10.19
C LEU A 66 -6.88 5.75 -10.87
N ARG A 67 -5.92 6.32 -10.17
CA ARG A 67 -5.12 7.42 -10.70
C ARG A 67 -3.88 6.95 -11.46
N ASP A 68 -3.34 5.79 -11.10
CA ASP A 68 -2.13 5.24 -11.74
C ASP A 68 -2.30 3.72 -11.87
N PRO A 69 -3.13 3.29 -12.83
CA PRO A 69 -3.59 1.89 -12.89
C PRO A 69 -2.56 0.86 -13.29
N SER A 70 -1.39 1.29 -13.75
CA SER A 70 -0.32 0.37 -14.15
C SER A 70 0.88 0.41 -13.22
N ASN A 71 0.77 1.05 -12.08
CA ASN A 71 1.86 1.14 -11.12
C ASN A 71 1.95 -0.16 -10.32
N PRO A 72 3.04 -0.95 -10.47
CA PRO A 72 3.12 -2.26 -9.79
C PRO A 72 3.05 -2.16 -8.27
N ILE A 73 3.60 -1.11 -7.70
CA ILE A 73 3.61 -0.93 -6.24
C ILE A 73 2.19 -0.74 -5.73
N TYR A 74 1.39 0.08 -6.42
CA TYR A 74 0.01 0.33 -6.02
C TYR A 74 -0.86 -0.90 -6.21
N LEU A 75 -0.64 -1.62 -7.31
CA LEU A 75 -1.37 -2.86 -7.58
C LEU A 75 -1.04 -3.93 -6.53
N ASP A 76 0.22 -4.02 -6.12
CA ASP A 76 0.64 -4.94 -5.08
C ASP A 76 -0.04 -4.63 -3.74
N THR A 77 -0.03 -3.36 -3.35
CA THR A 77 -0.68 -2.94 -2.11
C THR A 77 -2.16 -3.30 -2.13
N TYR A 78 -2.84 -2.98 -3.23
CA TYR A 78 -4.27 -3.26 -3.34
C TYR A 78 -4.55 -4.76 -3.31
N GLY A 79 -3.75 -5.53 -4.05
CA GLY A 79 -3.90 -6.99 -4.05
C GLY A 79 -3.71 -7.59 -2.66
N TRP A 80 -2.73 -7.11 -1.92
CA TRP A 80 -2.47 -7.60 -0.56
C TRP A 80 -3.63 -7.25 0.38
N ILE A 81 -4.19 -6.04 0.24
CA ILE A 81 -5.37 -5.64 1.02
C ILE A 81 -6.55 -6.57 0.73
N MET A 82 -6.80 -6.87 -0.56
CA MET A 82 -7.89 -7.77 -0.93
C MET A 82 -7.68 -9.16 -0.34
N TYR A 83 -6.45 -9.64 -0.30
CA TYR A 83 -6.11 -10.90 0.33
C TYR A 83 -6.48 -10.87 1.83
N LYS A 84 -6.11 -9.81 2.52
CA LYS A 84 -6.42 -9.69 3.95
C LYS A 84 -7.92 -9.54 4.21
N LEU A 85 -8.66 -9.00 3.25
CA LEU A 85 -10.12 -8.92 3.33
C LEU A 85 -10.81 -10.24 2.97
N GLY A 86 -10.06 -11.24 2.51
CA GLY A 86 -10.61 -12.54 2.18
C GLY A 86 -11.07 -12.70 0.74
N ASP A 87 -10.78 -11.71 -0.12
CA ASP A 87 -11.17 -11.75 -1.54
C ASP A 87 -9.99 -12.30 -2.36
N CYS A 88 -9.91 -13.63 -2.43
CA CYS A 88 -8.83 -14.30 -3.15
C CYS A 88 -8.81 -14.00 -4.64
N ALA A 89 -9.96 -13.92 -5.27
CA ALA A 89 -10.04 -13.66 -6.70
C ALA A 89 -9.44 -12.30 -7.04
N SER A 90 -9.85 -11.26 -6.32
CA SER A 90 -9.30 -9.92 -6.52
C SER A 90 -7.83 -9.86 -6.17
N ALA A 91 -7.42 -10.52 -5.09
CA ALA A 91 -6.02 -10.54 -4.68
C ALA A 91 -5.13 -11.09 -5.80
N LEU A 92 -5.52 -12.24 -6.36
CA LEU A 92 -4.76 -12.87 -7.45
C LEU A 92 -4.75 -11.98 -8.68
N PHE A 93 -5.90 -11.40 -9.03
CA PHE A 93 -6.00 -10.53 -10.20
C PHE A 93 -5.02 -9.35 -10.11
N TYR A 94 -5.04 -8.63 -8.99
CA TYR A 94 -4.21 -7.43 -8.86
C TYR A 94 -2.73 -7.76 -8.69
N LEU A 95 -2.39 -8.84 -8.01
CA LEU A 95 -0.99 -9.24 -7.89
C LEU A 95 -0.44 -9.74 -9.23
N GLU A 96 -1.23 -10.48 -10.01
CA GLU A 96 -0.81 -10.88 -11.36
C GLU A 96 -0.61 -9.64 -12.23
N ARG A 97 -1.51 -8.67 -12.11
CA ARG A 97 -1.37 -7.44 -12.88
C ARG A 97 -0.13 -6.66 -12.45
N ALA A 98 0.19 -6.66 -11.15
CA ALA A 98 1.41 -6.02 -10.68
C ALA A 98 2.65 -6.63 -11.32
N ILE A 99 2.67 -7.95 -11.45
CA ILE A 99 3.77 -8.65 -12.12
C ILE A 99 3.80 -8.28 -13.60
N GLN A 100 2.66 -8.29 -14.27
CA GLN A 100 2.56 -7.96 -15.70
C GLN A 100 3.00 -6.53 -15.99
N CYS A 101 2.70 -5.60 -15.09
CA CYS A 101 3.05 -4.19 -15.25
C CYS A 101 4.47 -3.88 -14.83
N SER A 102 5.16 -4.81 -14.19
CA SER A 102 6.58 -4.67 -13.90
C SER A 102 7.36 -4.81 -15.21
N ALA A 103 8.28 -3.88 -15.49
CA ALA A 103 8.95 -3.88 -16.78
C ALA A 103 9.90 -5.08 -16.94
N ASN A 104 11.18 -4.86 -16.68
CA ASN A 104 12.18 -5.91 -16.92
C ASN A 104 12.44 -6.77 -15.68
N LYS A 105 12.06 -6.29 -14.52
CA LYS A 105 12.36 -6.98 -13.27
C LYS A 105 11.22 -6.78 -12.29
N VAL A 106 10.67 -7.89 -11.80
CA VAL A 106 9.62 -7.86 -10.80
C VAL A 106 10.25 -7.71 -9.41
N ASP A 107 9.70 -6.82 -8.60
CA ASP A 107 10.14 -6.62 -7.23
C ASP A 107 9.98 -7.91 -6.43
N LYS A 108 10.96 -8.22 -5.59
CA LYS A 108 10.95 -9.44 -4.78
C LYS A 108 9.76 -9.49 -3.83
N GLU A 109 9.35 -8.34 -3.30
CA GLU A 109 8.20 -8.32 -2.39
C GLU A 109 6.91 -8.66 -3.12
N ILE A 110 6.74 -8.16 -4.35
CA ILE A 110 5.57 -8.48 -5.17
C ILE A 110 5.49 -9.96 -5.42
N LEU A 111 6.63 -10.59 -5.80
CA LEU A 111 6.68 -12.03 -6.02
C LEU A 111 6.36 -12.79 -4.74
N SER A 112 6.88 -12.35 -3.61
CA SER A 112 6.63 -12.97 -2.32
C SER A 112 5.14 -12.95 -1.97
N HIS A 113 4.50 -11.80 -2.16
CA HIS A 113 3.07 -11.65 -1.92
C HIS A 113 2.26 -12.55 -2.84
N TYR A 114 2.63 -12.60 -4.11
CA TYR A 114 1.94 -13.46 -5.08
C TYR A 114 2.04 -14.93 -4.69
N LYS A 115 3.23 -15.37 -4.28
CA LYS A 115 3.42 -16.76 -3.84
C LYS A 115 2.58 -17.09 -2.61
N GLU A 116 2.54 -16.18 -1.66
CA GLU A 116 1.74 -16.36 -0.45
C GLU A 116 0.25 -16.51 -0.79
N VAL A 117 -0.26 -15.61 -1.61
CA VAL A 117 -1.67 -15.62 -1.99
C VAL A 117 -2.01 -16.86 -2.82
N THR A 118 -1.15 -17.21 -3.76
CA THR A 118 -1.35 -18.42 -4.59
C THR A 118 -1.42 -19.66 -3.71
N LYS A 119 -0.54 -19.76 -2.73
CA LYS A 119 -0.49 -20.90 -1.82
C LYS A 119 -1.75 -21.02 -0.97
N LYS A 120 -2.27 -19.89 -0.48
CA LYS A 120 -3.41 -19.89 0.44
C LYS A 120 -4.76 -19.90 -0.27
N CYS A 121 -4.82 -19.39 -1.51
CA CYS A 121 -6.08 -19.18 -2.23
C CYS A 121 -6.36 -20.24 -3.30
N LYS A 122 -5.46 -21.22 -3.47
CA LYS A 122 -5.68 -22.29 -4.47
C LYS A 122 -5.76 -23.69 -3.85
#